data_b1d37b0c8e7f9be6b7f2ce2cfabd0396
#
_entry.id   b1d37b0c8e7f9be6b7f2ce2cfabd0396
#
_cell.length_a   1.000
_cell.length_b   1.000
_cell.length_c   1.000
_cell.angle_alpha   90.00
_cell.angle_beta   90.00
_cell.angle_gamma   90.00
#
_symmetry.space_group_name_H-M   'P 1'
#
loop_
_entity.id
_entity.type
_entity.pdbx_description
1 polymer ?
#
loop_
_entity_poly.entity_id
_entity_poly.type
_entity_poly.pdbx_seq_one_letter_code
_entity_poly.pdbx_strand_id
1 'polypeptide(L)'
;MTRLKHAMQSGSLKQDIVAGITVSLVAIPQSLAYAQLAGVPAYYGLYAALIPSIIGALFGSSRQLSTGPVAMTSLLTAASVAPLASRGTELFYAYVIMLALLSGLFQVLFGVFRMGALLNFLSHPVLMGFINAAAIIIGLSQLPTLLGISSRQSEHFLLDIWQVLTNLDVMHGTSVVFGLTAILMLVAFKKYAPKLPSVLITVAALTWVSALVGYAGMGGKVVGGVPSGLPTLGIPAADWKGVIALLPAAVIIALISFMEAMSSAKIISIKTKQPWNENKELIGQGLAKVAAAFSHSMPVSGSFSRSALNLASDARSAFSSVVSAVTVLLTLLFFTSALFHLPKPVLAAVIMMAVIGLLNFRTFVNAWRASRDDGIAAIVTFLATLAFAPNIQYGILTGIALSLGLLLYRMMRPRLAVLGMHNDGMLRDARQCNLPPLHPNLGALRFDGALRFVNVSYFEDALLRLEQENPQVSYILVKGSGINYLDASGVEMLANLTRRFRNNNITLGFSGLKQQVREMMDRTELSKSIGAHNIFATDREAFEQLYKRGVIDSRIEWPVRESEIISFEAARRRKDQALAMIDGDISSASIVTG
;
A
#
# COMPACT_ATOMS: atom_id res chain seq x y z
N MET A 1 27.83 6.20 -6.07
CA MET A 1 29.27 5.83 -5.98
C MET A 1 29.77 5.67 -4.55
N THR A 2 29.50 6.57 -3.61
CA THR A 2 29.88 6.45 -2.19
C THR A 2 29.42 5.17 -1.50
N ARG A 3 28.22 4.65 -1.81
CA ARG A 3 27.70 3.40 -1.24
C ARG A 3 28.40 2.12 -1.72
N LEU A 4 28.82 2.09 -2.97
CA LEU A 4 29.64 0.99 -3.51
C LEU A 4 31.05 0.98 -2.90
N LYS A 5 31.67 2.17 -2.72
CA LYS A 5 32.94 2.30 -2.02
C LYS A 5 32.87 1.85 -0.55
N HIS A 6 31.78 2.14 0.16
CA HIS A 6 31.56 1.66 1.53
C HIS A 6 31.36 0.14 1.60
N ALA A 7 30.68 -0.47 0.63
CA ALA A 7 30.51 -1.93 0.55
C ALA A 7 31.86 -2.65 0.31
N MET A 8 32.73 -2.07 -0.50
CA MET A 8 34.08 -2.60 -0.74
C MET A 8 35.00 -2.49 0.49
N GLN A 9 34.76 -1.50 1.36
CA GLN A 9 35.56 -1.27 2.58
C GLN A 9 35.09 -2.08 3.80
N SER A 10 33.85 -2.59 3.82
CA SER A 10 33.23 -3.21 5.02
C SER A 10 33.41 -4.72 5.14
N GLY A 11 34.22 -5.38 4.32
CA GLY A 11 34.42 -6.85 4.38
C GLY A 11 33.19 -7.69 4.00
N SER A 12 32.10 -7.05 3.53
CA SER A 12 30.82 -7.71 3.18
C SER A 12 30.76 -8.27 1.76
N LEU A 13 31.84 -8.12 0.98
CA LEU A 13 31.89 -8.45 -0.44
C LEU A 13 31.53 -9.93 -0.71
N LYS A 14 32.04 -10.85 0.11
CA LYS A 14 31.77 -12.28 -0.04
C LYS A 14 30.28 -12.60 0.15
N GLN A 15 29.66 -11.99 1.16
CA GLN A 15 28.22 -12.19 1.44
C GLN A 15 27.36 -11.62 0.30
N ASP A 16 27.69 -10.43 -0.20
CA ASP A 16 26.96 -9.81 -1.30
C ASP A 16 27.11 -10.59 -2.62
N ILE A 17 28.30 -11.20 -2.88
CA ILE A 17 28.51 -12.08 -4.05
C ILE A 17 27.65 -13.33 -3.93
N VAL A 18 27.68 -14.03 -2.79
CA VAL A 18 26.89 -15.25 -2.57
C VAL A 18 25.39 -14.93 -2.67
N ALA A 19 24.94 -13.85 -2.03
CA ALA A 19 23.54 -13.43 -2.09
C ALA A 19 23.12 -13.05 -3.51
N GLY A 20 23.93 -12.30 -4.24
CA GLY A 20 23.65 -11.90 -5.62
C GLY A 20 23.53 -13.10 -6.57
N ILE A 21 24.44 -14.07 -6.47
CA ILE A 21 24.36 -15.33 -7.24
C ILE A 21 23.10 -16.09 -6.85
N THR A 22 22.81 -16.26 -5.55
CA THR A 22 21.61 -16.96 -5.07
C THR A 22 20.32 -16.33 -5.61
N VAL A 23 20.24 -14.99 -5.60
CA VAL A 23 19.08 -14.26 -6.14
C VAL A 23 18.98 -14.44 -7.66
N SER A 24 20.10 -14.40 -8.40
CA SER A 24 20.08 -14.54 -9.86
C SER A 24 19.60 -15.92 -10.32
N LEU A 25 19.91 -16.98 -9.57
CA LEU A 25 19.45 -18.33 -9.86
C LEU A 25 17.92 -18.46 -9.85
N VAL A 26 17.25 -17.62 -9.06
CA VAL A 26 15.79 -17.54 -9.04
C VAL A 26 15.29 -16.47 -10.02
N ALA A 27 16.00 -15.36 -10.15
CA ALA A 27 15.61 -14.23 -10.99
C ALA A 27 15.60 -14.59 -12.49
N ILE A 28 16.55 -15.38 -12.99
CA ILE A 28 16.66 -15.74 -14.41
C ILE A 28 15.39 -16.43 -14.91
N PRO A 29 14.96 -17.60 -14.36
CA PRO A 29 13.77 -18.27 -14.85
C PRO A 29 12.48 -17.47 -14.57
N GLN A 30 12.41 -16.75 -13.45
CA GLN A 30 11.26 -15.87 -13.17
C GLN A 30 11.15 -14.72 -14.18
N SER A 31 12.27 -14.12 -14.58
CA SER A 31 12.27 -13.02 -15.54
C SER A 31 11.81 -13.48 -16.92
N LEU A 32 12.23 -14.65 -17.37
CA LEU A 32 11.73 -15.27 -18.61
C LEU A 32 10.22 -15.51 -18.54
N ALA A 33 9.75 -16.06 -17.42
CA ALA A 33 8.33 -16.33 -17.18
C ALA A 33 7.50 -15.03 -17.17
N TYR A 34 7.97 -14.00 -16.49
CA TYR A 34 7.24 -12.72 -16.39
C TYR A 34 7.22 -11.93 -17.71
N ALA A 35 8.25 -12.04 -18.55
CA ALA A 35 8.21 -11.51 -19.92
C ALA A 35 7.11 -12.19 -20.74
N GLN A 36 7.00 -13.52 -20.64
CA GLN A 36 5.93 -14.26 -21.31
C GLN A 36 4.54 -13.82 -20.79
N LEU A 37 4.40 -13.59 -19.48
CA LEU A 37 3.17 -13.06 -18.89
C LEU A 37 2.85 -11.65 -19.42
N ALA A 38 3.87 -10.80 -19.61
CA ALA A 38 3.72 -9.46 -20.21
C ALA A 38 3.36 -9.51 -21.70
N GLY A 39 3.42 -10.67 -22.35
CA GLY A 39 3.13 -10.85 -23.78
C GLY A 39 4.30 -10.52 -24.70
N VAL A 40 5.50 -10.38 -24.15
CA VAL A 40 6.73 -10.13 -24.92
C VAL A 40 7.62 -11.38 -24.96
N PRO A 41 8.59 -11.45 -25.89
CA PRO A 41 9.57 -12.51 -25.92
C PRO A 41 10.31 -12.66 -24.60
N ALA A 42 10.64 -13.91 -24.22
CA ALA A 42 11.19 -14.21 -22.90
C ALA A 42 12.48 -13.43 -22.57
N TYR A 43 13.32 -13.16 -23.56
CA TYR A 43 14.58 -12.43 -23.37
C TYR A 43 14.39 -10.96 -22.90
N TYR A 44 13.23 -10.33 -23.18
CA TYR A 44 12.90 -9.00 -22.60
C TYR A 44 12.93 -9.02 -21.07
N GLY A 45 12.58 -10.15 -20.46
CA GLY A 45 12.68 -10.34 -19.01
C GLY A 45 14.12 -10.34 -18.52
N LEU A 46 15.04 -10.95 -19.24
CA LEU A 46 16.47 -10.92 -18.89
C LEU A 46 17.05 -9.51 -19.04
N TYR A 47 16.66 -8.78 -20.10
CA TYR A 47 17.05 -7.37 -20.27
C TYR A 47 16.53 -6.50 -19.13
N ALA A 48 15.29 -6.72 -18.71
CA ALA A 48 14.68 -6.03 -17.55
C ALA A 48 15.34 -6.40 -16.21
N ALA A 49 15.96 -7.57 -16.10
CA ALA A 49 16.71 -7.99 -14.92
C ALA A 49 18.19 -7.53 -14.93
N LEU A 50 18.67 -6.93 -16.02
CA LEU A 50 20.05 -6.50 -16.18
C LEU A 50 20.22 -5.01 -15.83
N ILE A 51 20.08 -4.12 -16.80
CA ILE A 51 20.34 -2.68 -16.64
C ILE A 51 19.41 -2.04 -15.59
N PRO A 52 18.10 -2.28 -15.62
CA PRO A 52 17.19 -1.70 -14.61
C PRO A 52 17.52 -2.10 -13.19
N SER A 53 17.98 -3.34 -12.96
CA SER A 53 18.37 -3.81 -11.63
C SER A 53 19.57 -3.06 -11.07
N ILE A 54 20.56 -2.76 -11.92
CA ILE A 54 21.74 -1.95 -11.54
C ILE A 54 21.30 -0.54 -11.19
N ILE A 55 20.46 0.09 -12.02
CA ILE A 55 19.99 1.45 -11.79
C ILE A 55 19.15 1.54 -10.51
N GLY A 56 18.25 0.57 -10.28
CA GLY A 56 17.48 0.48 -9.04
C GLY A 56 18.36 0.34 -7.79
N ALA A 57 19.41 -0.46 -7.87
CA ALA A 57 20.38 -0.64 -6.79
C ALA A 57 21.21 0.62 -6.49
N LEU A 58 21.59 1.39 -7.51
CA LEU A 58 22.40 2.59 -7.37
C LEU A 58 21.61 3.79 -6.84
N PHE A 59 20.39 3.99 -7.33
CA PHE A 59 19.59 5.17 -7.04
C PHE A 59 18.52 4.94 -5.95
N GLY A 60 18.14 3.68 -5.70
CA GLY A 60 17.19 3.31 -4.65
C GLY A 60 17.65 3.66 -3.24
N SER A 61 16.77 3.53 -2.27
CA SER A 61 17.03 3.75 -0.84
C SER A 61 17.33 2.45 -0.08
N SER A 62 16.62 1.37 -0.36
CA SER A 62 16.83 0.06 0.25
C SER A 62 18.08 -0.62 -0.31
N ARG A 63 18.87 -1.25 0.58
CA ARG A 63 20.13 -1.91 0.17
C ARG A 63 19.91 -3.32 -0.36
N GLN A 64 18.88 -4.01 0.12
CA GLN A 64 18.59 -5.40 -0.22
C GLN A 64 17.41 -5.57 -1.17
N LEU A 65 16.77 -4.47 -1.60
CA LEU A 65 15.66 -4.53 -2.53
C LEU A 65 16.15 -5.00 -3.90
N SER A 66 15.57 -6.10 -4.39
CA SER A 66 15.86 -6.63 -5.71
C SER A 66 14.86 -6.08 -6.72
N THR A 67 15.31 -5.20 -7.62
CA THR A 67 14.51 -4.63 -8.71
C THR A 67 14.59 -5.51 -9.94
N GLY A 68 13.51 -5.60 -10.72
CA GLY A 68 13.45 -6.39 -11.95
C GLY A 68 12.01 -6.72 -12.34
N PRO A 69 11.79 -7.64 -13.30
CA PRO A 69 10.44 -8.07 -13.69
C PRO A 69 9.71 -8.71 -12.52
N VAL A 70 8.42 -8.42 -12.36
CA VAL A 70 7.54 -9.02 -11.35
C VAL A 70 6.16 -9.32 -11.95
N ALA A 71 5.46 -10.29 -11.38
CA ALA A 71 4.20 -10.80 -11.92
C ALA A 71 3.13 -9.72 -12.11
N MET A 72 2.97 -8.84 -11.12
CA MET A 72 1.93 -7.81 -11.12
C MET A 72 2.14 -6.76 -12.22
N THR A 73 3.34 -6.20 -12.32
CA THR A 73 3.65 -5.23 -13.39
C THR A 73 3.61 -5.87 -14.76
N SER A 74 4.01 -7.14 -14.89
CA SER A 74 3.93 -7.89 -16.15
C SER A 74 2.49 -8.09 -16.62
N LEU A 75 1.60 -8.51 -15.72
CA LEU A 75 0.19 -8.66 -16.04
C LEU A 75 -0.46 -7.32 -16.41
N LEU A 76 -0.21 -6.28 -15.61
CA LEU A 76 -0.71 -4.92 -15.90
C LEU A 76 -0.20 -4.41 -17.24
N THR A 77 1.05 -4.67 -17.58
CA THR A 77 1.63 -4.32 -18.89
C THR A 77 0.86 -5.02 -20.01
N ALA A 78 0.67 -6.35 -19.90
CA ALA A 78 -0.10 -7.11 -20.89
C ALA A 78 -1.54 -6.60 -21.02
N ALA A 79 -2.23 -6.38 -19.90
CA ALA A 79 -3.62 -5.92 -19.86
C ALA A 79 -3.79 -4.50 -20.46
N SER A 80 -2.79 -3.63 -20.25
CA SER A 80 -2.84 -2.24 -20.72
C SER A 80 -2.51 -2.11 -22.21
N VAL A 81 -1.67 -2.99 -22.75
CA VAL A 81 -1.24 -2.90 -24.15
C VAL A 81 -2.13 -3.75 -25.08
N ALA A 82 -2.70 -4.86 -24.62
CA ALA A 82 -3.51 -5.76 -25.42
C ALA A 82 -4.70 -5.10 -26.15
N PRO A 83 -5.41 -4.10 -25.59
CA PRO A 83 -6.46 -3.39 -26.29
C PRO A 83 -5.94 -2.49 -27.45
N LEU A 84 -4.67 -2.12 -27.42
CA LEU A 84 -4.05 -1.17 -28.35
C LEU A 84 -3.30 -1.86 -29.49
N ALA A 85 -2.75 -3.06 -29.25
CA ALA A 85 -1.97 -3.79 -30.23
C ALA A 85 -2.04 -5.30 -29.98
N SER A 86 -2.01 -6.09 -31.06
CA SER A 86 -1.99 -7.55 -30.97
C SER A 86 -0.65 -8.07 -30.44
N ARG A 87 -0.68 -9.04 -29.54
CA ARG A 87 0.54 -9.69 -29.02
C ARG A 87 1.39 -10.27 -30.16
N GLY A 88 2.70 -10.16 -30.02
CA GLY A 88 3.65 -10.67 -31.02
C GLY A 88 3.96 -9.69 -32.15
N THR A 89 3.33 -8.51 -32.19
CA THR A 89 3.63 -7.47 -33.17
C THR A 89 4.68 -6.49 -32.65
N GLU A 90 5.45 -5.89 -33.55
CA GLU A 90 6.42 -4.83 -33.20
C GLU A 90 5.77 -3.65 -32.50
N LEU A 91 4.53 -3.31 -32.87
CA LEU A 91 3.76 -2.25 -32.23
C LEU A 91 3.45 -2.58 -30.76
N PHE A 92 3.14 -3.85 -30.47
CA PHE A 92 2.94 -4.31 -29.07
C PHE A 92 4.20 -4.11 -28.25
N TYR A 93 5.35 -4.48 -28.79
CA TYR A 93 6.64 -4.33 -28.09
C TYR A 93 7.00 -2.86 -27.90
N ALA A 94 6.77 -2.02 -28.89
CA ALA A 94 6.97 -0.57 -28.79
C ALA A 94 6.10 0.05 -27.68
N TYR A 95 4.84 -0.35 -27.56
CA TYR A 95 3.96 0.12 -26.49
C TYR A 95 4.36 -0.39 -25.10
N VAL A 96 4.85 -1.61 -24.98
CA VAL A 96 5.40 -2.12 -23.71
C VAL A 96 6.61 -1.31 -23.26
N ILE A 97 7.53 -1.00 -24.17
CA ILE A 97 8.71 -0.18 -23.91
C ILE A 97 8.29 1.26 -23.55
N MET A 98 7.33 1.84 -24.29
CA MET A 98 6.81 3.17 -23.99
C MET A 98 6.11 3.21 -22.62
N LEU A 99 5.38 2.17 -22.26
CA LEU A 99 4.74 2.06 -20.94
C LEU A 99 5.77 2.00 -19.81
N ALA A 100 6.95 1.37 -20.03
CA ALA A 100 8.06 1.42 -19.10
C ALA A 100 8.57 2.85 -18.91
N LEU A 101 8.74 3.61 -20.02
CA LEU A 101 9.17 5.00 -19.97
C LEU A 101 8.17 5.87 -19.20
N LEU A 102 6.91 5.84 -19.61
CA LEU A 102 5.86 6.68 -19.01
C LEU A 102 5.66 6.39 -17.53
N SER A 103 5.56 5.11 -17.16
CA SER A 103 5.40 4.72 -15.75
C SER A 103 6.64 5.07 -14.92
N GLY A 104 7.84 4.99 -15.52
CA GLY A 104 9.09 5.42 -14.90
C GLY A 104 9.12 6.93 -14.65
N LEU A 105 8.73 7.74 -15.65
CA LEU A 105 8.67 9.20 -15.53
C LEU A 105 7.66 9.64 -14.44
N PHE A 106 6.44 9.07 -14.44
CA PHE A 106 5.47 9.35 -13.37
C PHE A 106 6.03 9.00 -12.00
N GLN A 107 6.72 7.89 -11.86
CA GLN A 107 7.27 7.47 -10.58
C GLN A 107 8.42 8.38 -10.12
N VAL A 108 9.28 8.86 -11.04
CA VAL A 108 10.30 9.88 -10.75
C VAL A 108 9.63 11.18 -10.32
N LEU A 109 8.61 11.65 -11.05
CA LEU A 109 7.86 12.86 -10.70
C LEU A 109 7.26 12.76 -9.29
N PHE A 110 6.61 11.64 -8.97
CA PHE A 110 6.07 11.40 -7.62
C PHE A 110 7.16 11.47 -6.54
N GLY A 111 8.35 10.96 -6.82
CA GLY A 111 9.49 11.02 -5.90
C GLY A 111 10.04 12.43 -5.72
N VAL A 112 10.20 13.21 -6.82
CA VAL A 112 10.70 14.59 -6.83
C VAL A 112 9.72 15.51 -6.09
N PHE A 113 8.43 15.39 -6.35
CA PHE A 113 7.38 16.16 -5.65
C PHE A 113 7.07 15.65 -4.23
N ARG A 114 7.86 14.68 -3.72
CA ARG A 114 7.69 14.10 -2.39
C ARG A 114 6.28 13.53 -2.14
N MET A 115 5.69 12.97 -3.17
CA MET A 115 4.34 12.41 -3.14
C MET A 115 4.27 10.99 -2.57
N GLY A 116 5.32 10.51 -1.89
CA GLY A 116 5.30 9.20 -1.20
C GLY A 116 4.09 9.02 -0.28
N ALA A 117 3.63 10.10 0.36
CA ALA A 117 2.43 10.09 1.19
C ALA A 117 1.11 9.85 0.42
N LEU A 118 1.04 10.13 -0.91
CA LEU A 118 -0.15 9.85 -1.73
C LEU A 118 -0.49 8.35 -1.78
N LEU A 119 0.50 7.51 -1.55
CA LEU A 119 0.30 6.05 -1.53
C LEU A 119 -0.55 5.59 -0.35
N ASN A 120 -0.68 6.43 0.69
CA ASN A 120 -1.61 6.17 1.79
C ASN A 120 -3.08 6.23 1.37
N PHE A 121 -3.41 6.80 0.19
CA PHE A 121 -4.76 6.74 -0.37
C PHE A 121 -5.12 5.35 -0.92
N LEU A 122 -4.12 4.53 -1.24
CA LEU A 122 -4.36 3.13 -1.57
C LEU A 122 -4.41 2.32 -0.27
N SER A 123 -5.61 2.11 0.24
CA SER A 123 -5.77 1.37 1.49
C SER A 123 -5.27 -0.07 1.36
N HIS A 124 -4.68 -0.62 2.41
CA HIS A 124 -4.19 -2.01 2.41
C HIS A 124 -5.27 -3.04 2.04
N PRO A 125 -6.54 -2.93 2.51
CA PRO A 125 -7.63 -3.81 2.09
C PRO A 125 -7.90 -3.79 0.57
N VAL A 126 -7.93 -2.61 -0.06
CA VAL A 126 -8.10 -2.46 -1.52
C VAL A 126 -6.97 -3.15 -2.27
N LEU A 127 -5.73 -2.91 -1.86
CA LEU A 127 -4.56 -3.55 -2.47
C LEU A 127 -4.63 -5.07 -2.36
N MET A 128 -4.99 -5.61 -1.20
CA MET A 128 -5.09 -7.06 -0.99
C MET A 128 -6.27 -7.68 -1.77
N GLY A 129 -7.39 -6.97 -1.90
CA GLY A 129 -8.49 -7.37 -2.79
C GLY A 129 -8.01 -7.53 -4.23
N PHE A 130 -7.32 -6.51 -4.74
CA PHE A 130 -6.73 -6.51 -6.07
C PHE A 130 -5.70 -7.62 -6.28
N ILE A 131 -4.74 -7.79 -5.34
CA ILE A 131 -3.68 -8.82 -5.43
C ILE A 131 -4.28 -10.22 -5.50
N ASN A 132 -5.29 -10.54 -4.67
CA ASN A 132 -5.92 -11.86 -4.68
C ASN A 132 -6.65 -12.11 -6.02
N ALA A 133 -7.39 -11.14 -6.54
CA ALA A 133 -8.05 -11.27 -7.84
C ALA A 133 -7.04 -11.42 -8.99
N ALA A 134 -6.02 -10.57 -9.01
CA ALA A 134 -4.97 -10.62 -10.00
C ALA A 134 -4.20 -11.95 -9.96
N ALA A 135 -3.92 -12.50 -8.79
CA ALA A 135 -3.27 -13.80 -8.64
C ALA A 135 -4.11 -14.93 -9.27
N ILE A 136 -5.44 -14.89 -9.09
CA ILE A 136 -6.36 -15.84 -9.74
C ILE A 136 -6.33 -15.66 -11.25
N ILE A 137 -6.46 -14.43 -11.75
CA ILE A 137 -6.41 -14.12 -13.18
C ILE A 137 -5.09 -14.57 -13.81
N ILE A 138 -3.95 -14.27 -13.16
CA ILE A 138 -2.63 -14.71 -13.63
C ILE A 138 -2.55 -16.24 -13.68
N GLY A 139 -2.95 -16.91 -12.60
CA GLY A 139 -2.93 -18.37 -12.53
C GLY A 139 -3.76 -19.00 -13.64
N LEU A 140 -5.00 -18.56 -13.81
CA LEU A 140 -5.91 -19.05 -14.84
C LEU A 140 -5.41 -18.72 -16.26
N SER A 141 -4.79 -17.56 -16.49
CA SER A 141 -4.24 -17.19 -17.80
C SER A 141 -3.09 -18.10 -18.27
N GLN A 142 -2.48 -18.87 -17.36
CA GLN A 142 -1.44 -19.84 -17.69
C GLN A 142 -1.99 -21.21 -18.11
N LEU A 143 -3.28 -21.50 -17.87
CA LEU A 143 -3.89 -22.78 -18.22
C LEU A 143 -3.74 -23.14 -19.70
N PRO A 144 -4.01 -22.26 -20.68
CA PRO A 144 -3.82 -22.58 -22.09
C PRO A 144 -2.38 -23.00 -22.40
N THR A 145 -1.40 -22.28 -21.83
CA THR A 145 0.04 -22.56 -22.03
C THR A 145 0.45 -23.87 -21.38
N LEU A 146 -0.07 -24.17 -20.19
CA LEU A 146 0.19 -25.42 -19.47
C LEU A 146 -0.36 -26.62 -20.24
N LEU A 147 -1.56 -26.49 -20.81
CA LEU A 147 -2.23 -27.53 -21.59
C LEU A 147 -1.74 -27.61 -23.05
N GLY A 148 -0.89 -26.67 -23.48
CA GLY A 148 -0.40 -26.58 -24.85
C GLY A 148 -1.45 -26.12 -25.88
N ILE A 149 -2.60 -25.60 -25.42
CA ILE A 149 -3.69 -25.13 -26.24
C ILE A 149 -3.37 -23.73 -26.80
N SER A 150 -3.68 -23.48 -28.07
CA SER A 150 -3.63 -22.15 -28.66
C SER A 150 -4.98 -21.47 -28.48
N SER A 151 -5.11 -20.61 -27.46
CA SER A 151 -6.33 -19.82 -27.24
C SER A 151 -6.20 -18.43 -27.88
N ARG A 152 -7.28 -17.97 -28.53
CA ARG A 152 -7.44 -16.56 -28.88
C ARG A 152 -7.94 -15.85 -27.62
N GLN A 153 -7.35 -14.73 -27.28
CA GLN A 153 -7.85 -13.91 -26.19
C GLN A 153 -8.99 -13.04 -26.70
N SER A 154 -10.13 -13.08 -26.03
CA SER A 154 -11.27 -12.21 -26.27
C SER A 154 -11.32 -11.07 -25.24
N GLU A 155 -12.33 -10.23 -25.32
CA GLU A 155 -12.61 -9.20 -24.34
C GLU A 155 -13.15 -9.75 -23.01
N HIS A 156 -13.49 -11.05 -22.96
CA HIS A 156 -14.10 -11.71 -21.80
C HIS A 156 -13.23 -12.84 -21.26
N PHE A 157 -12.35 -12.52 -20.35
CA PHE A 157 -11.39 -13.45 -19.75
C PHE A 157 -12.03 -14.76 -19.23
N LEU A 158 -13.16 -14.68 -18.53
CA LEU A 158 -13.81 -15.86 -17.96
C LEU A 158 -14.37 -16.78 -19.05
N LEU A 159 -14.87 -16.23 -20.16
CA LEU A 159 -15.31 -17.01 -21.32
C LEU A 159 -14.14 -17.70 -22.01
N ASP A 160 -12.99 -17.02 -22.13
CA ASP A 160 -11.77 -17.62 -22.69
C ASP A 160 -11.34 -18.85 -21.87
N ILE A 161 -11.37 -18.72 -20.53
CA ILE A 161 -11.03 -19.84 -19.64
C ILE A 161 -12.05 -20.97 -19.76
N TRP A 162 -13.35 -20.64 -19.86
CA TRP A 162 -14.40 -21.63 -20.07
C TRP A 162 -14.19 -22.39 -21.38
N GLN A 163 -13.87 -21.68 -22.48
CA GLN A 163 -13.55 -22.32 -23.77
C GLN A 163 -12.33 -23.24 -23.68
N VAL A 164 -11.30 -22.88 -22.93
CA VAL A 164 -10.15 -23.75 -22.71
C VAL A 164 -10.54 -25.03 -21.97
N LEU A 165 -11.42 -24.93 -20.98
CA LEU A 165 -11.91 -26.07 -20.20
C LEU A 165 -12.87 -26.96 -20.97
N THR A 166 -13.61 -26.43 -21.94
CA THR A 166 -14.52 -27.22 -22.79
C THR A 166 -13.81 -27.85 -23.98
N ASN A 167 -12.66 -27.32 -24.41
CA ASN A 167 -11.89 -27.80 -25.57
C ASN A 167 -10.63 -28.60 -25.14
N LEU A 168 -10.74 -29.45 -24.14
CA LEU A 168 -9.63 -30.29 -23.68
C LEU A 168 -9.18 -31.32 -24.72
N ASP A 169 -10.00 -31.62 -25.71
CA ASP A 169 -9.69 -32.57 -26.81
C ASP A 169 -8.49 -32.09 -27.66
N VAL A 170 -8.22 -30.79 -27.67
CA VAL A 170 -7.10 -30.17 -28.43
C VAL A 170 -5.82 -30.04 -27.59
N MET A 171 -5.79 -30.60 -26.37
CA MET A 171 -4.62 -30.47 -25.50
C MET A 171 -3.41 -31.22 -26.07
N HIS A 172 -2.22 -30.61 -25.94
CA HIS A 172 -0.97 -31.23 -26.32
C HIS A 172 -0.42 -32.05 -25.15
N GLY A 173 -0.58 -33.39 -25.21
CA GLY A 173 -0.27 -34.30 -24.10
C GLY A 173 1.13 -34.15 -23.52
N THR A 174 2.16 -33.98 -24.36
CA THR A 174 3.54 -33.78 -23.90
C THR A 174 3.71 -32.43 -23.15
N SER A 175 2.98 -31.39 -23.56
CA SER A 175 2.97 -30.10 -22.83
C SER A 175 2.40 -30.24 -21.42
N VAL A 176 1.30 -31.00 -21.28
CA VAL A 176 0.67 -31.30 -19.99
C VAL A 176 1.65 -32.07 -19.09
N VAL A 177 2.34 -33.07 -19.63
CA VAL A 177 3.34 -33.83 -18.87
C VAL A 177 4.46 -32.90 -18.36
N PHE A 178 5.04 -32.06 -19.22
CA PHE A 178 6.08 -31.10 -18.80
C PHE A 178 5.57 -30.13 -17.75
N GLY A 179 4.37 -29.57 -17.93
CA GLY A 179 3.75 -28.63 -17.00
C GLY A 179 3.44 -29.25 -15.64
N LEU A 180 2.80 -30.42 -15.61
CA LEU A 180 2.48 -31.12 -14.36
C LEU A 180 3.74 -31.60 -13.64
N THR A 181 4.73 -32.13 -14.37
CA THR A 181 6.03 -32.51 -13.79
C THR A 181 6.71 -31.32 -13.15
N ALA A 182 6.69 -30.14 -13.81
CA ALA A 182 7.23 -28.91 -13.24
C ALA A 182 6.51 -28.53 -11.94
N ILE A 183 5.18 -28.55 -11.89
CA ILE A 183 4.40 -28.26 -10.68
C ILE A 183 4.76 -29.25 -9.57
N LEU A 184 4.78 -30.55 -9.87
CA LEU A 184 5.11 -31.60 -8.90
C LEU A 184 6.52 -31.42 -8.33
N MET A 185 7.51 -31.16 -9.21
CA MET A 185 8.88 -30.88 -8.76
C MET A 185 8.96 -29.64 -7.86
N LEU A 186 8.31 -28.53 -8.24
CA LEU A 186 8.31 -27.29 -7.44
C LEU A 186 7.64 -27.50 -6.07
N VAL A 187 6.53 -28.26 -6.01
CA VAL A 187 5.85 -28.61 -4.75
C VAL A 187 6.73 -29.54 -3.91
N ALA A 188 7.34 -30.55 -4.51
CA ALA A 188 8.23 -31.49 -3.84
C ALA A 188 9.46 -30.78 -3.23
N PHE A 189 10.13 -29.93 -4.01
CA PHE A 189 11.25 -29.14 -3.50
C PHE A 189 10.83 -28.20 -2.37
N LYS A 190 9.68 -27.53 -2.49
CA LYS A 190 9.17 -26.67 -1.42
C LYS A 190 8.93 -27.43 -0.12
N LYS A 191 8.48 -28.70 -0.21
CA LYS A 191 8.17 -29.54 0.95
C LYS A 191 9.41 -30.24 1.53
N TYR A 192 10.23 -30.84 0.70
CA TYR A 192 11.32 -31.73 1.13
C TYR A 192 12.72 -31.08 1.11
N ALA A 193 12.93 -30.07 0.27
CA ALA A 193 14.24 -29.43 0.12
C ALA A 193 14.14 -27.89 -0.04
N PRO A 194 13.56 -27.16 0.94
CA PRO A 194 13.25 -25.73 0.82
C PRO A 194 14.50 -24.84 0.71
N LYS A 195 15.69 -25.36 0.99
CA LYS A 195 16.96 -24.64 0.87
C LYS A 195 17.55 -24.66 -0.54
N LEU A 196 17.07 -25.54 -1.42
CA LEU A 196 17.55 -25.62 -2.78
C LEU A 196 16.86 -24.58 -3.68
N PRO A 197 17.54 -24.08 -4.74
CA PRO A 197 16.94 -23.17 -5.72
C PRO A 197 15.98 -23.95 -6.64
N SER A 198 14.81 -24.31 -6.09
CA SER A 198 13.84 -25.22 -6.70
C SER A 198 13.44 -24.81 -8.12
N VAL A 199 13.23 -23.52 -8.37
CA VAL A 199 12.83 -23.01 -9.69
C VAL A 199 13.94 -23.25 -10.73
N LEU A 200 15.19 -22.94 -10.38
CA LEU A 200 16.32 -23.17 -11.29
C LEU A 200 16.48 -24.65 -11.62
N ILE A 201 16.50 -25.52 -10.59
CA ILE A 201 16.70 -26.96 -10.77
C ILE A 201 15.59 -27.54 -11.64
N THR A 202 14.33 -27.19 -11.38
CA THR A 202 13.19 -27.65 -12.18
C THR A 202 13.29 -27.19 -13.63
N VAL A 203 13.59 -25.90 -13.84
CA VAL A 203 13.73 -25.33 -15.19
C VAL A 203 14.92 -25.96 -15.94
N ALA A 204 16.08 -26.07 -15.31
CA ALA A 204 17.26 -26.65 -15.93
C ALA A 204 17.07 -28.13 -16.29
N ALA A 205 16.55 -28.92 -15.36
CA ALA A 205 16.28 -30.35 -15.57
C ALA A 205 15.29 -30.58 -16.71
N LEU A 206 14.16 -29.86 -16.71
CA LEU A 206 13.14 -30.03 -17.74
C LEU A 206 13.53 -29.42 -19.09
N THR A 207 14.40 -28.41 -19.11
CA THR A 207 15.00 -27.90 -20.35
C THR A 207 15.95 -28.94 -20.96
N TRP A 208 16.78 -29.59 -20.14
CA TRP A 208 17.67 -30.66 -20.58
C TRP A 208 16.87 -31.85 -21.11
N VAL A 209 15.85 -32.32 -20.38
CA VAL A 209 14.94 -33.38 -20.86
C VAL A 209 14.26 -32.98 -22.16
N SER A 210 13.78 -31.72 -22.28
CA SER A 210 13.16 -31.21 -23.51
C SER A 210 14.11 -31.29 -24.74
N ALA A 211 15.38 -30.96 -24.53
CA ALA A 211 16.41 -31.06 -25.58
C ALA A 211 16.64 -32.51 -25.98
N LEU A 212 16.74 -33.44 -25.01
CA LEU A 212 16.98 -34.87 -25.29
C LEU A 212 15.82 -35.53 -26.03
N VAL A 213 14.58 -35.24 -25.61
CA VAL A 213 13.37 -35.87 -26.19
C VAL A 213 12.97 -35.21 -27.51
N GLY A 214 13.57 -34.05 -27.85
CA GLY A 214 13.18 -33.30 -29.04
C GLY A 214 11.77 -32.69 -28.96
N TYR A 215 11.39 -32.17 -27.78
CA TYR A 215 10.05 -31.66 -27.49
C TYR A 215 9.54 -30.65 -28.53
N ALA A 216 10.42 -29.76 -29.05
CA ALA A 216 10.05 -28.82 -30.12
C ALA A 216 9.65 -29.52 -31.41
N GLY A 217 10.32 -30.62 -31.77
CA GLY A 217 10.01 -31.47 -32.94
C GLY A 217 8.68 -32.20 -32.82
N MET A 218 8.21 -32.45 -31.58
CA MET A 218 6.88 -33.03 -31.27
C MET A 218 5.75 -32.02 -31.29
N GLY A 219 5.96 -30.77 -31.74
CA GLY A 219 4.97 -29.70 -31.74
C GLY A 219 4.88 -28.92 -30.42
N GLY A 220 5.74 -29.20 -29.46
CA GLY A 220 5.79 -28.50 -28.17
C GLY A 220 6.31 -27.08 -28.31
N LYS A 221 5.67 -26.11 -27.62
CA LYS A 221 6.09 -24.69 -27.65
C LYS A 221 7.26 -24.47 -26.69
N VAL A 222 8.38 -24.03 -27.25
CA VAL A 222 9.60 -23.64 -26.50
C VAL A 222 9.78 -22.12 -26.49
N VAL A 223 10.70 -21.63 -25.68
CA VAL A 223 11.09 -20.21 -25.64
C VAL A 223 11.63 -19.74 -26.98
N GLY A 224 12.41 -20.58 -27.64
CA GLY A 224 12.98 -20.27 -28.96
C GLY A 224 14.25 -19.43 -28.88
N GLY A 225 14.63 -18.82 -29.99
CA GLY A 225 15.87 -18.06 -30.09
C GLY A 225 15.93 -16.89 -29.11
N VAL A 226 16.94 -16.90 -28.26
CA VAL A 226 17.30 -15.80 -27.36
C VAL A 226 18.51 -15.10 -27.95
N PRO A 227 18.43 -13.82 -28.34
CA PRO A 227 19.59 -13.08 -28.83
C PRO A 227 20.72 -13.12 -27.81
N SER A 228 21.91 -13.46 -28.25
CA SER A 228 23.11 -13.41 -27.41
C SER A 228 23.62 -11.98 -27.30
N GLY A 229 24.01 -11.56 -26.10
CA GLY A 229 24.64 -10.28 -25.85
C GLY A 229 23.77 -9.28 -25.10
N LEU A 230 24.23 -8.05 -25.10
CA LEU A 230 23.57 -6.93 -24.42
C LEU A 230 22.29 -6.48 -25.15
N PRO A 231 21.30 -5.95 -24.43
CA PRO A 231 20.16 -5.30 -25.06
C PRO A 231 20.61 -4.13 -25.92
N THR A 232 19.96 -3.94 -27.06
CA THR A 232 20.16 -2.74 -27.89
C THR A 232 19.68 -1.52 -27.11
N LEU A 233 20.53 -0.50 -27.03
CA LEU A 233 20.14 0.77 -26.45
C LEU A 233 19.52 1.65 -27.54
N GLY A 234 18.35 2.22 -27.23
CA GLY A 234 17.64 3.07 -28.17
C GLY A 234 16.61 3.96 -27.51
N ILE A 235 16.14 4.94 -28.26
CA ILE A 235 15.07 5.83 -27.80
C ILE A 235 13.74 5.11 -28.06
N PRO A 236 12.88 4.97 -27.04
CA PRO A 236 11.55 4.38 -27.21
C PRO A 236 10.74 5.18 -28.25
N ALA A 237 10.27 4.51 -29.29
CA ALA A 237 9.44 5.10 -30.31
C ALA A 237 8.00 4.59 -30.18
N ALA A 238 7.05 5.51 -30.16
CA ALA A 238 5.62 5.22 -30.27
C ALA A 238 4.90 6.41 -30.90
N ASP A 239 3.76 6.14 -31.52
CA ASP A 239 2.91 7.19 -32.03
C ASP A 239 2.24 7.98 -30.89
N TRP A 240 1.92 9.24 -31.14
CA TRP A 240 1.35 10.14 -30.11
C TRP A 240 0.00 9.65 -29.58
N LYS A 241 -0.80 8.99 -30.41
CA LYS A 241 -2.09 8.41 -30.01
C LYS A 241 -1.90 7.29 -28.99
N GLY A 242 -0.94 6.40 -29.23
CA GLY A 242 -0.58 5.34 -28.31
C GLY A 242 -0.04 5.86 -26.98
N VAL A 243 0.79 6.91 -27.02
CA VAL A 243 1.29 7.57 -25.80
C VAL A 243 0.13 8.06 -24.92
N ILE A 244 -0.83 8.80 -25.51
CA ILE A 244 -2.00 9.31 -24.75
C ILE A 244 -2.84 8.15 -24.20
N ALA A 245 -3.08 7.11 -24.97
CA ALA A 245 -3.86 5.94 -24.55
C ALA A 245 -3.21 5.19 -23.37
N LEU A 246 -1.87 5.19 -23.29
CA LEU A 246 -1.11 4.52 -22.25
C LEU A 246 -0.99 5.34 -20.93
N LEU A 247 -1.25 6.65 -20.94
CA LEU A 247 -1.07 7.51 -19.77
C LEU A 247 -1.80 7.01 -18.50
N PRO A 248 -3.10 6.65 -18.55
CA PRO A 248 -3.80 6.14 -17.36
C PRO A 248 -3.16 4.87 -16.81
N ALA A 249 -2.80 3.93 -17.68
CA ALA A 249 -2.14 2.70 -17.30
C ALA A 249 -0.75 2.94 -16.71
N ALA A 250 -0.01 3.90 -17.26
CA ALA A 250 1.32 4.27 -16.77
C ALA A 250 1.28 4.80 -15.33
N VAL A 251 0.29 5.64 -14.99
CA VAL A 251 0.07 6.13 -13.62
C VAL A 251 -0.25 4.95 -12.68
N ILE A 252 -1.14 4.05 -13.10
CA ILE A 252 -1.54 2.88 -12.29
C ILE A 252 -0.32 1.96 -12.05
N ILE A 253 0.46 1.67 -13.09
CA ILE A 253 1.67 0.86 -12.96
C ILE A 253 2.71 1.56 -12.07
N ALA A 254 2.86 2.88 -12.17
CA ALA A 254 3.76 3.63 -11.29
C ALA A 254 3.35 3.49 -9.82
N LEU A 255 2.06 3.61 -9.49
CA LEU A 255 1.54 3.48 -8.14
C LEU A 255 1.66 2.05 -7.59
N ILE A 256 1.18 1.05 -8.35
CA ILE A 256 1.16 -0.35 -7.89
C ILE A 256 2.57 -0.90 -7.72
N SER A 257 3.43 -0.66 -8.71
CA SER A 257 4.81 -1.13 -8.65
C SER A 257 5.59 -0.49 -7.50
N PHE A 258 5.29 0.77 -7.19
CA PHE A 258 5.89 1.40 -6.02
C PHE A 258 5.39 0.81 -4.71
N MET A 259 4.10 0.53 -4.59
CA MET A 259 3.57 -0.10 -3.37
C MET A 259 4.16 -1.49 -3.12
N GLU A 260 4.39 -2.27 -4.18
CA GLU A 260 5.06 -3.56 -4.10
C GLU A 260 6.51 -3.39 -3.60
N ALA A 261 7.26 -2.46 -4.19
CA ALA A 261 8.62 -2.13 -3.78
C ALA A 261 8.69 -1.59 -2.35
N MET A 262 7.76 -0.68 -1.98
CA MET A 262 7.66 -0.07 -0.66
C MET A 262 7.38 -1.10 0.42
N SER A 263 6.44 -2.02 0.18
CA SER A 263 6.11 -3.08 1.14
C SER A 263 7.34 -3.93 1.46
N SER A 264 8.11 -4.31 0.44
CA SER A 264 9.35 -5.06 0.59
C SER A 264 10.42 -4.24 1.33
N ALA A 265 10.66 -3.00 0.91
CA ALA A 265 11.68 -2.12 1.48
C ALA A 265 11.39 -1.79 2.95
N LYS A 266 10.12 -1.57 3.32
CA LYS A 266 9.69 -1.30 4.69
C LYS A 266 9.95 -2.49 5.61
N ILE A 267 9.62 -3.71 5.18
CA ILE A 267 9.89 -4.94 5.95
C ILE A 267 11.40 -5.14 6.13
N ILE A 268 12.19 -4.92 5.08
CA ILE A 268 13.65 -4.97 5.14
C ILE A 268 14.19 -3.94 6.14
N SER A 269 13.74 -2.69 6.05
CA SER A 269 14.14 -1.60 6.96
C SER A 269 13.87 -1.95 8.43
N ILE A 270 12.70 -2.52 8.73
CA ILE A 270 12.35 -2.96 10.09
C ILE A 270 13.29 -4.07 10.56
N LYS A 271 13.54 -5.10 9.73
CA LYS A 271 14.39 -6.25 10.07
C LYS A 271 15.87 -5.86 10.21
N THR A 272 16.37 -4.99 9.35
CA THR A 272 17.79 -4.60 9.31
C THR A 272 18.09 -3.38 10.17
N LYS A 273 17.05 -2.68 10.68
CA LYS A 273 17.15 -1.41 11.40
C LYS A 273 17.87 -0.32 10.58
N GLN A 274 17.83 -0.41 9.26
CA GLN A 274 18.43 0.57 8.37
C GLN A 274 17.43 1.64 7.98
N PRO A 275 17.81 2.94 7.93
CA PRO A 275 16.91 4.00 7.52
C PRO A 275 16.53 3.85 6.04
N TRP A 276 15.27 4.03 5.75
CA TRP A 276 14.70 3.98 4.41
C TRP A 276 13.92 5.26 4.10
N ASN A 277 14.07 5.76 2.88
CA ASN A 277 13.42 6.97 2.41
C ASN A 277 12.53 6.65 1.20
N GLU A 278 11.22 6.85 1.36
CA GLU A 278 10.19 6.54 0.38
C GLU A 278 10.39 7.29 -0.94
N ASN A 279 10.63 8.60 -0.86
CA ASN A 279 10.76 9.44 -2.06
C ASN A 279 12.03 9.09 -2.85
N LYS A 280 13.12 8.76 -2.15
CA LYS A 280 14.34 8.29 -2.80
C LYS A 280 14.14 6.93 -3.47
N GLU A 281 13.36 6.04 -2.86
CA GLU A 281 13.00 4.76 -3.46
C GLU A 281 12.13 4.95 -4.71
N LEU A 282 11.14 5.88 -4.66
CA LEU A 282 10.35 6.27 -5.83
C LEU A 282 11.23 6.69 -7.00
N ILE A 283 12.18 7.57 -6.76
CA ILE A 283 13.12 8.04 -7.79
C ILE A 283 13.94 6.86 -8.32
N GLY A 284 14.48 6.01 -7.44
CA GLY A 284 15.30 4.86 -7.85
C GLY A 284 14.54 3.85 -8.71
N GLN A 285 13.33 3.50 -8.32
CA GLN A 285 12.46 2.58 -9.07
C GLN A 285 11.96 3.20 -10.39
N GLY A 286 11.67 4.51 -10.38
CA GLY A 286 11.31 5.25 -11.59
C GLY A 286 12.46 5.31 -12.59
N LEU A 287 13.69 5.62 -12.14
CA LEU A 287 14.89 5.59 -12.99
C LEU A 287 15.19 4.19 -13.53
N ALA A 288 14.94 3.13 -12.74
CA ALA A 288 15.07 1.76 -13.21
C ALA A 288 14.11 1.47 -14.37
N LYS A 289 12.85 1.95 -14.33
CA LYS A 289 11.90 1.81 -15.43
C LYS A 289 12.28 2.64 -16.65
N VAL A 290 12.77 3.86 -16.45
CA VAL A 290 13.33 4.67 -17.56
C VAL A 290 14.47 3.93 -18.22
N ALA A 291 15.41 3.36 -17.44
CA ALA A 291 16.50 2.54 -17.96
C ALA A 291 15.98 1.28 -18.69
N ALA A 292 14.90 0.66 -18.19
CA ALA A 292 14.22 -0.45 -18.87
C ALA A 292 13.74 -0.06 -20.26
N ALA A 293 13.14 1.12 -20.42
CA ALA A 293 12.69 1.62 -21.69
C ALA A 293 13.85 1.84 -22.68
N PHE A 294 14.94 2.49 -22.23
CA PHE A 294 16.12 2.72 -23.06
C PHE A 294 16.91 1.44 -23.38
N SER A 295 16.76 0.39 -22.60
CA SER A 295 17.33 -0.96 -22.87
C SER A 295 16.32 -1.88 -23.54
N HIS A 296 15.30 -1.34 -24.22
CA HIS A 296 14.27 -2.08 -24.93
C HIS A 296 13.71 -3.24 -24.11
N SER A 297 13.32 -2.98 -22.86
CA SER A 297 12.71 -3.97 -21.98
C SER A 297 11.39 -3.50 -21.37
N MET A 298 10.79 -4.32 -20.57
CA MET A 298 9.45 -4.10 -19.99
C MET A 298 9.52 -3.37 -18.65
N PRO A 299 8.39 -2.82 -18.14
CA PRO A 299 8.31 -2.19 -16.82
C PRO A 299 8.78 -3.13 -15.70
N VAL A 300 9.57 -2.59 -14.76
CA VAL A 300 10.13 -3.32 -13.62
C VAL A 300 9.59 -2.83 -12.28
N SER A 301 9.77 -3.62 -11.22
CA SER A 301 9.43 -3.25 -9.85
C SER A 301 10.34 -3.93 -8.84
N GLY A 302 10.28 -3.49 -7.57
CA GLY A 302 10.93 -4.19 -6.47
C GLY A 302 10.21 -5.51 -6.16
N SER A 303 10.90 -6.63 -6.27
CA SER A 303 10.34 -7.95 -6.02
C SER A 303 10.36 -8.31 -4.54
N PHE A 304 9.21 -8.66 -3.96
CA PHE A 304 9.12 -9.09 -2.58
C PHE A 304 9.90 -10.40 -2.32
N SER A 305 9.68 -11.42 -3.15
CA SER A 305 10.29 -12.74 -2.96
C SER A 305 11.82 -12.72 -3.14
N ARG A 306 12.32 -12.05 -4.20
CA ARG A 306 13.75 -11.92 -4.44
C ARG A 306 14.44 -11.05 -3.38
N SER A 307 13.79 -10.01 -2.91
CA SER A 307 14.32 -9.16 -1.82
C SER A 307 14.37 -9.91 -0.49
N ALA A 308 13.35 -10.72 -0.19
CA ALA A 308 13.37 -11.58 0.99
C ALA A 308 14.50 -12.64 0.91
N LEU A 309 14.72 -13.22 -0.28
CA LEU A 309 15.82 -14.15 -0.52
C LEU A 309 17.19 -13.45 -0.39
N ASN A 310 17.33 -12.25 -0.95
CA ASN A 310 18.55 -11.45 -0.82
C ASN A 310 18.90 -11.18 0.64
N LEU A 311 17.90 -10.80 1.44
CA LEU A 311 18.06 -10.61 2.88
C LEU A 311 18.38 -11.93 3.61
N ALA A 312 17.71 -13.04 3.27
CA ALA A 312 17.94 -14.35 3.86
C ALA A 312 19.33 -14.93 3.52
N SER A 313 19.90 -14.50 2.40
CA SER A 313 21.27 -14.85 1.97
C SER A 313 22.33 -13.91 2.56
N ASP A 314 22.00 -13.12 3.59
CA ASP A 314 22.87 -12.17 4.30
C ASP A 314 23.46 -11.06 3.41
N ALA A 315 22.71 -10.60 2.40
CA ALA A 315 23.10 -9.43 1.61
C ALA A 315 23.19 -8.19 2.52
N ARG A 316 24.31 -7.50 2.46
CA ARG A 316 24.56 -6.32 3.31
C ARG A 316 24.52 -5.01 2.55
N SER A 317 24.69 -5.05 1.24
CA SER A 317 24.67 -3.86 0.41
C SER A 317 23.93 -4.06 -0.91
N ALA A 318 23.71 -2.95 -1.63
CA ALA A 318 23.14 -2.97 -2.97
C ALA A 318 24.06 -3.65 -4.02
N PHE A 319 25.29 -3.99 -3.63
CA PHE A 319 26.24 -4.71 -4.51
C PHE A 319 25.74 -6.11 -4.86
N SER A 320 24.99 -6.77 -3.98
CA SER A 320 24.34 -8.05 -4.28
C SER A 320 23.44 -7.99 -5.52
N SER A 321 22.70 -6.90 -5.72
CA SER A 321 21.88 -6.70 -6.92
C SER A 321 22.72 -6.47 -8.19
N VAL A 322 23.89 -5.84 -8.05
CA VAL A 322 24.84 -5.70 -9.17
C VAL A 322 25.43 -7.05 -9.54
N VAL A 323 25.80 -7.86 -8.54
CA VAL A 323 26.28 -9.26 -8.79
C VAL A 323 25.19 -10.09 -9.47
N SER A 324 23.94 -9.96 -9.01
CA SER A 324 22.81 -10.64 -9.66
C SER A 324 22.66 -10.23 -11.13
N ALA A 325 22.76 -8.94 -11.43
CA ALA A 325 22.70 -8.44 -12.81
C ALA A 325 23.89 -8.95 -13.67
N VAL A 326 25.10 -9.01 -13.11
CA VAL A 326 26.28 -9.58 -13.80
C VAL A 326 26.06 -11.07 -14.10
N THR A 327 25.48 -11.83 -13.17
CA THR A 327 25.15 -13.25 -13.41
C THR A 327 24.10 -13.40 -14.53
N VAL A 328 23.10 -12.50 -14.60
CA VAL A 328 22.15 -12.46 -15.74
C VAL A 328 22.87 -12.15 -17.05
N LEU A 329 23.82 -11.21 -17.03
CA LEU A 329 24.65 -10.90 -18.20
C LEU A 329 25.44 -12.13 -18.68
N LEU A 330 26.11 -12.85 -17.77
CA LEU A 330 26.82 -14.08 -18.10
C LEU A 330 25.88 -15.14 -18.71
N THR A 331 24.63 -15.21 -18.22
CA THR A 331 23.60 -16.08 -18.81
C THR A 331 23.26 -15.67 -20.25
N LEU A 332 23.13 -14.37 -20.52
CA LEU A 332 22.87 -13.84 -21.86
C LEU A 332 24.05 -14.03 -22.82
N LEU A 333 25.27 -14.08 -22.31
CA LEU A 333 26.46 -14.28 -23.14
C LEU A 333 26.72 -15.75 -23.46
N PHE A 334 26.52 -16.65 -22.49
CA PHE A 334 27.03 -18.03 -22.60
C PHE A 334 25.94 -19.11 -22.62
N PHE A 335 24.73 -18.84 -22.11
CA PHE A 335 23.69 -19.85 -21.91
C PHE A 335 22.44 -19.66 -22.76
N THR A 336 22.43 -18.77 -23.74
CA THR A 336 21.26 -18.49 -24.58
C THR A 336 20.84 -19.70 -25.42
N SER A 337 21.80 -20.50 -25.90
CA SER A 337 21.51 -21.74 -26.63
C SER A 337 20.80 -22.78 -25.77
N ALA A 338 21.14 -22.89 -24.49
CA ALA A 338 20.47 -23.78 -23.57
C ALA A 338 19.01 -23.32 -23.31
N LEU A 339 18.77 -22.02 -23.25
CA LEU A 339 17.43 -21.46 -23.05
C LEU A 339 16.50 -21.68 -24.25
N PHE A 340 17.03 -21.96 -25.45
CA PHE A 340 16.23 -22.25 -26.65
C PHE A 340 15.23 -23.39 -26.41
N HIS A 341 15.68 -24.49 -25.78
CA HIS A 341 14.88 -25.69 -25.55
C HIS A 341 13.94 -25.61 -24.34
N LEU A 342 13.87 -24.47 -23.65
CA LEU A 342 13.04 -24.31 -22.46
C LEU A 342 11.54 -24.38 -22.81
N PRO A 343 10.79 -25.37 -22.28
CA PRO A 343 9.36 -25.51 -22.59
C PRO A 343 8.53 -24.38 -21.97
N LYS A 344 7.63 -23.78 -22.76
CA LYS A 344 6.70 -22.76 -22.24
C LYS A 344 5.79 -23.27 -21.11
N PRO A 345 5.28 -24.52 -21.11
CA PRO A 345 4.52 -25.08 -20.00
C PRO A 345 5.28 -25.09 -18.66
N VAL A 346 6.60 -25.25 -18.69
CA VAL A 346 7.43 -25.17 -17.47
C VAL A 346 7.44 -23.75 -16.91
N LEU A 347 7.56 -22.73 -17.77
CA LEU A 347 7.43 -21.32 -17.34
C LEU A 347 6.03 -21.00 -16.80
N ALA A 348 4.99 -21.53 -17.45
CA ALA A 348 3.60 -21.39 -16.95
C ALA A 348 3.45 -21.99 -15.55
N ALA A 349 4.02 -23.17 -15.30
CA ALA A 349 4.04 -23.79 -13.97
C ALA A 349 4.77 -22.92 -12.94
N VAL A 350 5.91 -22.32 -13.30
CA VAL A 350 6.66 -21.39 -12.42
C VAL A 350 5.81 -20.18 -12.07
N ILE A 351 5.10 -19.58 -13.05
CA ILE A 351 4.20 -18.44 -12.81
C ILE A 351 3.07 -18.85 -11.87
N MET A 352 2.38 -19.96 -12.14
CA MET A 352 1.27 -20.46 -11.32
C MET A 352 1.71 -20.68 -9.86
N MET A 353 2.85 -21.30 -9.64
CA MET A 353 3.38 -21.54 -8.29
C MET A 353 3.79 -20.26 -7.58
N ALA A 354 4.27 -19.25 -8.32
CA ALA A 354 4.61 -17.95 -7.75
C ALA A 354 3.36 -17.19 -7.29
N VAL A 355 2.29 -17.17 -8.11
CA VAL A 355 1.08 -16.40 -7.79
C VAL A 355 0.19 -17.08 -6.75
N ILE A 356 0.21 -18.41 -6.63
CA ILE A 356 -0.45 -19.14 -5.53
C ILE A 356 0.05 -18.64 -4.17
N GLY A 357 1.35 -18.29 -4.08
CA GLY A 357 1.93 -17.71 -2.87
C GLY A 357 1.43 -16.30 -2.51
N LEU A 358 0.76 -15.61 -3.44
CA LEU A 358 0.18 -14.28 -3.21
C LEU A 358 -1.27 -14.35 -2.67
N LEU A 359 -1.93 -15.49 -2.80
CA LEU A 359 -3.30 -15.69 -2.33
C LEU A 359 -3.37 -15.66 -0.81
N ASN A 360 -4.13 -14.71 -0.27
CA ASN A 360 -4.34 -14.57 1.16
C ASN A 360 -5.78 -14.12 1.47
N PHE A 361 -6.70 -15.08 1.53
CA PHE A 361 -8.10 -14.81 1.83
C PHE A 361 -8.37 -14.41 3.29
N ARG A 362 -7.45 -14.70 4.22
CA ARG A 362 -7.58 -14.25 5.62
C ARG A 362 -7.62 -12.73 5.73
N THR A 363 -7.03 -12.01 4.78
CA THR A 363 -7.02 -10.56 4.77
C THR A 363 -8.44 -9.98 4.67
N PHE A 364 -9.34 -10.61 3.91
CA PHE A 364 -10.75 -10.17 3.82
C PHE A 364 -11.45 -10.29 5.18
N VAL A 365 -11.26 -11.40 5.88
CA VAL A 365 -11.83 -11.62 7.22
C VAL A 365 -11.27 -10.62 8.22
N ASN A 366 -9.95 -10.36 8.17
CA ASN A 366 -9.30 -9.40 9.06
C ASN A 366 -9.77 -7.97 8.78
N ALA A 367 -9.89 -7.58 7.51
CA ALA A 367 -10.41 -6.27 7.10
C ALA A 367 -11.86 -6.08 7.57
N TRP A 368 -12.71 -7.09 7.39
CA TRP A 368 -14.10 -7.06 7.84
C TRP A 368 -14.23 -6.94 9.36
N ARG A 369 -13.40 -7.66 10.11
CA ARG A 369 -13.38 -7.58 11.58
C ARG A 369 -12.87 -6.24 12.10
N ALA A 370 -11.91 -5.64 11.40
CA ALA A 370 -11.36 -4.34 11.77
C ALA A 370 -12.34 -3.20 11.46
N SER A 371 -12.94 -3.21 10.25
CA SER A 371 -13.90 -2.24 9.78
C SER A 371 -14.74 -2.83 8.66
N ARG A 372 -16.07 -2.70 8.76
CA ARG A 372 -16.97 -3.16 7.68
C ARG A 372 -16.68 -2.48 6.36
N ASP A 373 -16.38 -1.17 6.38
CA ASP A 373 -16.07 -0.39 5.18
C ASP A 373 -14.79 -0.89 4.50
N ASP A 374 -13.77 -1.24 5.27
CA ASP A 374 -12.53 -1.81 4.75
C ASP A 374 -12.76 -3.20 4.15
N GLY A 375 -13.61 -4.01 4.78
CA GLY A 375 -14.04 -5.29 4.25
C GLY A 375 -14.82 -5.16 2.94
N ILE A 376 -15.76 -4.22 2.87
CA ILE A 376 -16.53 -3.90 1.65
C ILE A 376 -15.58 -3.44 0.54
N ALA A 377 -14.67 -2.51 0.84
CA ALA A 377 -13.70 -2.02 -0.14
C ALA A 377 -12.82 -3.14 -0.71
N ALA A 378 -12.34 -4.08 0.15
CA ALA A 378 -11.56 -5.23 -0.29
C ALA A 378 -12.37 -6.18 -1.20
N ILE A 379 -13.59 -6.54 -0.80
CA ILE A 379 -14.46 -7.46 -1.54
C ILE A 379 -14.88 -6.86 -2.87
N VAL A 380 -15.32 -5.59 -2.87
CA VAL A 380 -15.73 -4.90 -4.11
C VAL A 380 -14.54 -4.79 -5.07
N THR A 381 -13.35 -4.44 -4.58
CA THR A 381 -12.14 -4.41 -5.42
C THR A 381 -11.83 -5.77 -6.02
N PHE A 382 -11.93 -6.84 -5.23
CA PHE A 382 -11.70 -8.21 -5.68
C PHE A 382 -12.69 -8.59 -6.79
N LEU A 383 -13.99 -8.40 -6.56
CA LEU A 383 -15.04 -8.73 -7.52
C LEU A 383 -14.95 -7.87 -8.79
N ALA A 384 -14.72 -6.56 -8.63
CA ALA A 384 -14.55 -5.66 -9.77
C ALA A 384 -13.34 -6.04 -10.63
N THR A 385 -12.21 -6.42 -9.99
CA THR A 385 -11.01 -6.85 -10.72
C THR A 385 -11.26 -8.12 -11.54
N LEU A 386 -12.02 -9.08 -10.99
CA LEU A 386 -12.43 -10.28 -11.73
C LEU A 386 -13.40 -9.96 -12.86
N ALA A 387 -14.38 -9.08 -12.62
CA ALA A 387 -15.41 -8.71 -13.58
C ALA A 387 -14.85 -7.92 -14.78
N PHE A 388 -13.89 -7.03 -14.53
CA PHE A 388 -13.26 -6.23 -15.59
C PHE A 388 -12.12 -6.96 -16.30
N ALA A 389 -11.76 -8.19 -15.91
CA ALA A 389 -10.71 -8.93 -16.60
C ALA A 389 -11.02 -9.11 -18.10
N PRO A 390 -10.05 -8.85 -19.02
CA PRO A 390 -8.62 -8.67 -18.78
C PRO A 390 -8.18 -7.27 -18.33
N ASN A 391 -9.04 -6.26 -18.37
CA ASN A 391 -8.74 -4.87 -18.04
C ASN A 391 -8.72 -4.61 -16.52
N ILE A 392 -7.88 -5.32 -15.81
CA ILE A 392 -7.81 -5.36 -14.33
C ILE A 392 -7.54 -3.99 -13.69
N GLN A 393 -6.99 -3.02 -14.46
CA GLN A 393 -6.77 -1.65 -13.99
C GLN A 393 -8.07 -0.97 -13.52
N TYR A 394 -9.20 -1.26 -14.14
CA TYR A 394 -10.49 -0.70 -13.71
C TYR A 394 -10.95 -1.26 -12.36
N GLY A 395 -10.59 -2.49 -12.04
CA GLY A 395 -10.88 -3.08 -10.75
C GLY A 395 -10.22 -2.34 -9.59
N ILE A 396 -8.93 -2.03 -9.73
CA ILE A 396 -8.22 -1.26 -8.68
C ILE A 396 -8.71 0.18 -8.61
N LEU A 397 -9.01 0.82 -9.74
CA LEU A 397 -9.58 2.18 -9.76
C LEU A 397 -10.92 2.22 -9.03
N THR A 398 -11.79 1.23 -9.25
CA THR A 398 -13.06 1.09 -8.51
C THR A 398 -12.81 0.97 -7.01
N GLY A 399 -11.83 0.18 -6.60
CA GLY A 399 -11.47 0.03 -5.19
C GLY A 399 -10.96 1.33 -4.56
N ILE A 400 -10.11 2.07 -5.29
CA ILE A 400 -9.59 3.38 -4.84
C ILE A 400 -10.75 4.37 -4.70
N ALA A 401 -11.59 4.49 -5.72
CA ALA A 401 -12.73 5.40 -5.71
C ALA A 401 -13.70 5.10 -4.55
N LEU A 402 -14.00 3.81 -4.32
CA LEU A 402 -14.84 3.37 -3.21
C LEU A 402 -14.19 3.68 -1.86
N SER A 403 -12.90 3.37 -1.69
CA SER A 403 -12.18 3.63 -0.44
C SER A 403 -12.14 5.13 -0.09
N LEU A 404 -11.89 5.99 -1.09
CA LEU A 404 -11.94 7.44 -0.94
C LEU A 404 -13.36 7.93 -0.62
N GLY A 405 -14.37 7.39 -1.30
CA GLY A 405 -15.78 7.71 -1.02
C GLY A 405 -16.18 7.35 0.41
N LEU A 406 -15.79 6.16 0.89
CA LEU A 406 -16.03 5.73 2.27
C LEU A 406 -15.28 6.59 3.29
N LEU A 407 -14.05 7.00 3.00
CA LEU A 407 -13.29 7.91 3.83
C LEU A 407 -13.98 9.28 3.93
N LEU A 408 -14.41 9.85 2.80
CA LEU A 408 -15.14 11.11 2.77
C LEU A 408 -16.47 11.01 3.53
N TYR A 409 -17.21 9.92 3.35
CA TYR A 409 -18.46 9.67 4.07
C TYR A 409 -18.25 9.64 5.60
N ARG A 410 -17.19 8.97 6.08
CA ARG A 410 -16.83 8.98 7.51
C ARG A 410 -16.45 10.37 8.01
N MET A 411 -15.77 11.17 7.19
CA MET A 411 -15.43 12.55 7.53
C MET A 411 -16.65 13.45 7.58
N MET A 412 -17.67 13.20 6.75
CA MET A 412 -18.94 13.94 6.74
C MET A 412 -19.81 13.61 7.94
N ARG A 413 -19.72 12.39 8.50
CA ARG A 413 -20.54 11.92 9.62
C ARG A 413 -19.69 11.39 10.77
N PRO A 414 -18.91 12.26 11.43
CA PRO A 414 -18.17 11.88 12.62
C PRO A 414 -19.12 11.50 13.75
N ARG A 415 -18.60 10.81 14.75
CA ARG A 415 -19.42 10.38 15.89
C ARG A 415 -19.92 11.59 16.67
N LEU A 416 -21.22 11.62 16.87
CA LEU A 416 -21.94 12.54 17.74
C LEU A 416 -22.53 11.77 18.90
N ALA A 417 -22.43 12.30 20.12
CA ALA A 417 -23.01 11.69 21.29
C ALA A 417 -23.67 12.74 22.16
N VAL A 418 -24.97 12.58 22.41
CA VAL A 418 -25.65 13.28 23.51
C VAL A 418 -25.11 12.67 24.80
N LEU A 419 -24.73 13.52 25.74
CA LEU A 419 -24.07 13.12 26.96
C LEU A 419 -25.03 13.00 28.14
N GLY A 420 -24.85 11.97 28.94
CA GLY A 420 -25.48 11.75 30.22
C GLY A 420 -24.43 11.50 31.30
N MET A 421 -24.80 11.68 32.57
CA MET A 421 -23.92 11.36 33.70
C MET A 421 -24.00 9.87 34.03
N HIS A 422 -22.87 9.19 33.97
CA HIS A 422 -22.77 7.79 34.39
C HIS A 422 -22.41 7.70 35.88
N ASN A 423 -22.71 6.54 36.51
CA ASN A 423 -22.46 6.30 37.94
C ASN A 423 -20.99 6.42 38.34
N ASP A 424 -20.05 6.32 37.36
CA ASP A 424 -18.62 6.54 37.60
C ASP A 424 -18.22 8.04 37.60
N GLY A 425 -19.19 8.93 37.51
CA GLY A 425 -18.98 10.39 37.47
C GLY A 425 -18.44 10.92 36.15
N MET A 426 -18.44 10.12 35.08
CA MET A 426 -18.00 10.56 33.75
C MET A 426 -19.17 10.83 32.82
N LEU A 427 -19.03 11.85 31.97
CA LEU A 427 -19.96 12.11 30.88
C LEU A 427 -19.76 11.01 29.81
N ARG A 428 -20.82 10.23 29.59
CA ARG A 428 -20.85 9.15 28.59
C ARG A 428 -21.99 9.35 27.59
N ASP A 429 -21.95 8.62 26.48
CA ASP A 429 -23.02 8.60 25.49
C ASP A 429 -24.34 8.11 26.14
N ALA A 430 -25.29 8.99 26.28
CA ALA A 430 -26.56 8.72 26.97
C ALA A 430 -27.34 7.60 26.29
N ARG A 431 -27.33 7.51 24.93
CA ARG A 431 -28.05 6.48 24.20
C ARG A 431 -27.38 5.11 24.36
N GLN A 432 -26.04 5.06 24.31
CA GLN A 432 -25.32 3.77 24.44
C GLN A 432 -25.35 3.20 25.86
N CYS A 433 -25.34 4.07 26.86
CA CYS A 433 -25.33 3.68 28.27
C CYS A 433 -26.72 3.73 28.90
N ASN A 434 -27.77 4.05 28.14
CA ASN A 434 -29.16 4.21 28.60
C ASN A 434 -29.28 5.14 29.80
N LEU A 435 -28.63 6.32 29.69
CA LEU A 435 -28.55 7.31 30.75
C LEU A 435 -29.69 8.35 30.61
N PRO A 436 -30.22 8.89 31.74
CA PRO A 436 -31.17 9.98 31.70
C PRO A 436 -30.51 11.27 31.18
N PRO A 437 -31.29 12.25 30.71
CA PRO A 437 -30.81 13.60 30.42
C PRO A 437 -30.13 14.21 31.64
N LEU A 438 -29.10 15.03 31.42
CA LEU A 438 -28.35 15.68 32.51
C LEU A 438 -29.19 16.61 33.35
N HIS A 439 -29.99 17.44 32.68
CA HIS A 439 -30.94 18.38 33.30
C HIS A 439 -31.92 18.86 32.22
N PRO A 440 -33.20 19.20 32.55
CA PRO A 440 -34.14 19.72 31.55
C PRO A 440 -33.66 20.99 30.83
N ASN A 441 -32.94 21.86 31.51
CA ASN A 441 -32.43 23.11 30.95
C ASN A 441 -31.06 22.98 30.27
N LEU A 442 -30.42 21.82 30.36
CA LEU A 442 -29.05 21.61 29.88
C LEU A 442 -28.96 20.48 28.86
N GLY A 443 -28.67 20.79 27.61
CA GLY A 443 -28.25 19.86 26.60
C GLY A 443 -26.74 19.74 26.56
N ALA A 444 -26.19 18.53 26.56
CA ALA A 444 -24.75 18.33 26.39
C ALA A 444 -24.46 17.40 25.21
N LEU A 445 -23.55 17.82 24.35
CA LEU A 445 -23.17 17.12 23.12
C LEU A 445 -21.67 16.97 23.04
N ARG A 446 -21.20 15.80 22.59
CA ARG A 446 -19.79 15.57 22.20
C ARG A 446 -19.71 15.32 20.71
N PHE A 447 -18.74 15.97 20.08
CA PHE A 447 -18.39 15.78 18.67
C PHE A 447 -16.96 15.23 18.57
N ASP A 448 -16.83 14.03 18.00
CA ASP A 448 -15.55 13.33 17.93
C ASP A 448 -14.94 13.49 16.51
N GLY A 449 -14.43 14.67 16.19
CA GLY A 449 -13.81 14.93 14.90
C GLY A 449 -13.34 16.37 14.68
N ALA A 450 -12.69 16.62 13.55
CA ALA A 450 -12.40 17.96 13.09
C ALA A 450 -13.69 18.59 12.52
N LEU A 451 -14.01 19.82 12.92
CA LEU A 451 -15.13 20.56 12.38
C LEU A 451 -14.70 21.29 11.11
N ARG A 452 -15.13 20.79 9.97
CA ARG A 452 -14.72 21.22 8.63
C ARG A 452 -15.95 21.45 7.74
N PHE A 453 -15.75 22.16 6.62
CA PHE A 453 -16.81 22.42 5.63
C PHE A 453 -17.63 21.18 5.25
N VAL A 454 -17.03 19.99 5.25
CA VAL A 454 -17.70 18.73 4.88
C VAL A 454 -18.70 18.21 5.92
N ASN A 455 -18.65 18.67 7.18
CA ASN A 455 -19.48 18.17 8.26
C ASN A 455 -20.13 19.24 9.14
N VAL A 456 -19.99 20.52 8.76
CA VAL A 456 -20.62 21.63 9.50
C VAL A 456 -22.15 21.47 9.58
N SER A 457 -22.82 21.14 8.49
CA SER A 457 -24.27 20.92 8.46
C SER A 457 -24.70 19.76 9.36
N TYR A 458 -23.91 18.66 9.38
CA TYR A 458 -24.21 17.52 10.24
C TYR A 458 -24.11 17.87 11.74
N PHE A 459 -23.14 18.70 12.11
CA PHE A 459 -22.98 19.20 13.48
C PHE A 459 -24.11 20.21 13.84
N GLU A 460 -24.41 21.12 12.93
CA GLU A 460 -25.50 22.09 13.08
C GLU A 460 -26.85 21.38 13.29
N ASP A 461 -27.19 20.43 12.41
CA ASP A 461 -28.42 19.63 12.52
C ASP A 461 -28.51 18.91 13.87
N ALA A 462 -27.40 18.44 14.43
CA ALA A 462 -27.40 17.76 15.72
C ALA A 462 -27.71 18.72 16.88
N LEU A 463 -27.17 19.94 16.84
CA LEU A 463 -27.47 20.96 17.84
C LEU A 463 -28.92 21.48 17.74
N LEU A 464 -29.43 21.62 16.50
CA LEU A 464 -30.83 21.99 16.26
C LEU A 464 -31.82 20.90 16.69
N ARG A 465 -31.48 19.63 16.50
CA ARG A 465 -32.29 18.51 17.03
C ARG A 465 -32.30 18.50 18.54
N LEU A 466 -31.18 18.79 19.18
CA LEU A 466 -31.09 18.86 20.64
C LEU A 466 -31.98 19.99 21.21
N GLU A 467 -32.09 21.15 20.52
CA GLU A 467 -33.05 22.22 20.81
C GLU A 467 -34.49 21.73 20.66
N GLN A 468 -34.81 21.05 19.56
CA GLN A 468 -36.16 20.55 19.26
C GLN A 468 -36.63 19.46 20.22
N GLU A 469 -35.72 18.50 20.54
CA GLU A 469 -36.01 17.37 21.45
C GLU A 469 -36.16 17.83 22.91
N ASN A 470 -35.63 18.99 23.28
CA ASN A 470 -35.66 19.54 24.64
C ASN A 470 -36.20 20.99 24.66
N PRO A 471 -37.52 21.20 24.66
CA PRO A 471 -38.11 22.54 24.59
C PRO A 471 -37.76 23.46 25.78
N GLN A 472 -37.32 22.91 26.90
CA GLN A 472 -36.93 23.67 28.10
C GLN A 472 -35.45 24.03 28.12
N VAL A 473 -34.64 23.58 27.09
CA VAL A 473 -33.20 23.82 27.06
C VAL A 473 -32.91 25.32 27.00
N SER A 474 -32.16 25.82 27.96
CA SER A 474 -31.66 27.20 27.99
C SER A 474 -30.14 27.28 27.80
N TYR A 475 -29.45 26.12 27.90
CA TYR A 475 -28.02 26.04 27.73
C TYR A 475 -27.62 24.77 26.97
N ILE A 476 -26.78 24.92 25.95
CA ILE A 476 -26.19 23.81 25.21
C ILE A 476 -24.69 23.82 25.44
N LEU A 477 -24.17 22.75 26.07
CA LEU A 477 -22.74 22.56 26.32
C LEU A 477 -22.14 21.59 25.30
N VAL A 478 -21.20 22.05 24.50
CA VAL A 478 -20.44 21.23 23.59
C VAL A 478 -19.13 20.81 24.25
N LYS A 479 -18.96 19.50 24.50
CA LYS A 479 -17.69 18.93 24.93
C LYS A 479 -16.71 18.94 23.77
N GLY A 480 -15.79 19.90 23.77
CA GLY A 480 -14.88 20.21 22.69
C GLY A 480 -13.59 19.35 22.66
N SER A 481 -13.40 18.43 23.63
CA SER A 481 -12.19 17.59 23.68
C SER A 481 -11.98 16.73 22.44
N GLY A 482 -13.07 16.37 21.73
CA GLY A 482 -13.05 15.66 20.44
C GLY A 482 -12.77 16.57 19.24
N ILE A 483 -13.00 17.88 19.36
CA ILE A 483 -12.75 18.84 18.29
C ILE A 483 -11.25 19.14 18.24
N ASN A 484 -10.57 18.63 17.21
CA ASN A 484 -9.11 18.80 17.09
C ASN A 484 -8.71 19.81 16.02
N TYR A 485 -9.65 20.31 15.23
CA TYR A 485 -9.42 21.31 14.20
C TYR A 485 -10.73 22.04 13.88
N LEU A 486 -10.64 23.31 13.51
CA LEU A 486 -11.75 24.17 13.10
C LEU A 486 -11.33 24.92 11.84
N ASP A 487 -12.11 24.86 10.75
CA ASP A 487 -11.86 25.64 9.54
C ASP A 487 -12.76 26.89 9.46
N ALA A 488 -12.59 27.67 8.40
CA ALA A 488 -13.36 28.91 8.21
C ALA A 488 -14.88 28.68 8.18
N SER A 489 -15.32 27.59 7.52
CA SER A 489 -16.76 27.24 7.47
C SER A 489 -17.29 26.84 8.84
N GLY A 490 -16.49 26.13 9.64
CA GLY A 490 -16.84 25.81 11.02
C GLY A 490 -16.95 27.05 11.91
N VAL A 491 -16.04 28.01 11.74
CA VAL A 491 -16.10 29.30 12.46
C VAL A 491 -17.38 30.06 12.12
N GLU A 492 -17.68 30.21 10.82
CA GLU A 492 -18.87 30.92 10.34
C GLU A 492 -20.15 30.25 10.83
N MET A 493 -20.27 28.95 10.71
CA MET A 493 -21.42 28.19 11.20
C MET A 493 -21.61 28.38 12.70
N LEU A 494 -20.57 28.27 13.54
CA LEU A 494 -20.64 28.46 14.97
C LEU A 494 -21.07 29.89 15.33
N ALA A 495 -20.58 30.91 14.61
CA ALA A 495 -20.98 32.30 14.83
C ALA A 495 -22.47 32.50 14.51
N ASN A 496 -22.95 31.95 13.39
CA ASN A 496 -24.36 32.04 13.00
C ASN A 496 -25.25 31.27 13.97
N LEU A 497 -24.87 30.09 14.39
CA LEU A 497 -25.61 29.26 15.33
C LEU A 497 -25.67 29.90 16.73
N THR A 498 -24.57 30.49 17.19
CA THR A 498 -24.52 31.23 18.45
C THR A 498 -25.51 32.40 18.44
N ARG A 499 -25.60 33.12 17.33
CA ARG A 499 -26.54 34.25 17.15
C ARG A 499 -27.99 33.77 17.14
N ARG A 500 -28.27 32.65 16.42
CA ARG A 500 -29.60 32.03 16.37
C ARG A 500 -30.05 31.55 17.74
N PHE A 501 -29.22 30.82 18.48
CA PHE A 501 -29.53 30.32 19.82
C PHE A 501 -29.77 31.46 20.80
N ARG A 502 -28.97 32.53 20.74
CA ARG A 502 -29.17 33.71 21.58
C ARG A 502 -30.54 34.35 21.34
N ASN A 503 -31.03 34.41 20.09
CA ASN A 503 -32.36 34.91 19.76
C ASN A 503 -33.49 34.03 20.33
N ASN A 504 -33.21 32.74 20.56
CA ASN A 504 -34.12 31.78 21.18
C ASN A 504 -33.90 31.64 22.71
N ASN A 505 -33.17 32.57 23.34
CA ASN A 505 -32.79 32.52 24.75
C ASN A 505 -31.98 31.27 25.15
N ILE A 506 -31.26 30.68 24.21
CA ILE A 506 -30.35 29.53 24.43
C ILE A 506 -28.92 30.02 24.40
N THR A 507 -28.14 29.63 25.39
CA THR A 507 -26.70 29.92 25.44
C THR A 507 -25.89 28.71 24.93
N LEU A 508 -24.96 28.94 24.00
CA LEU A 508 -24.02 27.94 23.54
C LEU A 508 -22.71 28.10 24.32
N GLY A 509 -22.21 27.00 24.90
CA GLY A 509 -20.93 26.99 25.60
C GLY A 509 -20.09 25.80 25.21
N PHE A 510 -18.80 25.87 25.51
CA PHE A 510 -17.82 24.82 25.20
C PHE A 510 -17.00 24.45 26.42
N SER A 511 -16.66 23.13 26.56
CA SER A 511 -15.74 22.66 27.59
C SER A 511 -14.58 21.84 26.97
N GLY A 512 -13.41 21.92 27.56
CA GLY A 512 -12.27 21.09 27.21
C GLY A 512 -11.74 21.27 25.79
N LEU A 513 -11.85 22.46 25.20
CA LEU A 513 -11.30 22.76 23.88
C LEU A 513 -9.78 22.64 23.88
N LYS A 514 -9.23 22.06 22.81
CA LYS A 514 -7.78 22.04 22.58
C LYS A 514 -7.26 23.45 22.30
N GLN A 515 -6.03 23.72 22.73
CA GLN A 515 -5.41 25.04 22.61
C GLN A 515 -5.46 25.59 21.17
N GLN A 516 -5.10 24.77 20.18
CA GLN A 516 -5.14 25.17 18.75
C GLN A 516 -6.51 25.58 18.24
N VAL A 517 -7.58 24.98 18.78
CA VAL A 517 -8.98 25.34 18.43
C VAL A 517 -9.32 26.65 19.11
N ARG A 518 -8.95 26.83 20.38
CA ARG A 518 -9.16 28.06 21.13
C ARG A 518 -8.42 29.24 20.51
N GLU A 519 -7.16 29.07 20.12
CA GLU A 519 -6.38 30.10 19.40
C GLU A 519 -7.05 30.52 18.07
N MET A 520 -7.66 29.55 17.33
CA MET A 520 -8.41 29.85 16.12
C MET A 520 -9.67 30.68 16.46
N MET A 521 -10.43 30.28 17.48
CA MET A 521 -11.62 31.00 17.92
C MET A 521 -11.30 32.42 18.40
N ASP A 522 -10.19 32.61 19.10
CA ASP A 522 -9.74 33.92 19.59
C ASP A 522 -9.32 34.83 18.42
N ARG A 523 -8.53 34.28 17.46
CA ARG A 523 -8.07 34.99 16.27
C ARG A 523 -9.22 35.44 15.35
N THR A 524 -10.32 34.67 15.31
CA THR A 524 -11.48 34.94 14.48
C THR A 524 -12.61 35.70 15.25
N GLU A 525 -12.32 36.12 16.47
CA GLU A 525 -13.28 36.77 17.38
C GLU A 525 -14.53 35.92 17.75
N LEU A 526 -14.52 34.63 17.37
CA LEU A 526 -15.60 33.70 17.69
C LEU A 526 -15.77 33.55 19.21
N SER A 527 -14.67 33.54 19.97
CA SER A 527 -14.70 33.51 21.44
C SER A 527 -15.47 34.71 22.03
N LYS A 528 -15.36 35.90 21.43
CA LYS A 528 -16.16 37.09 21.82
C LYS A 528 -17.64 36.92 21.48
N SER A 529 -17.95 36.35 20.31
CA SER A 529 -19.30 36.08 19.86
C SER A 529 -20.03 35.09 20.76
N ILE A 530 -19.38 34.00 21.19
CA ILE A 530 -19.90 33.00 22.12
C ILE A 530 -19.98 33.57 23.54
N GLY A 531 -19.06 34.45 23.90
CA GLY A 531 -18.80 34.94 25.23
C GLY A 531 -17.70 34.14 25.91
N ALA A 532 -16.58 34.78 26.22
CA ALA A 532 -15.38 34.10 26.79
C ALA A 532 -15.71 33.30 28.08
N HIS A 533 -16.70 33.76 28.85
CA HIS A 533 -17.18 33.13 30.07
C HIS A 533 -18.00 31.84 29.83
N ASN A 534 -18.32 31.49 28.58
CA ASN A 534 -18.99 30.25 28.19
C ASN A 534 -18.00 29.23 27.61
N ILE A 535 -16.70 29.53 27.64
CA ILE A 535 -15.63 28.63 27.19
C ILE A 535 -14.84 28.19 28.42
N PHE A 536 -15.06 26.94 28.84
CA PHE A 536 -14.52 26.39 30.07
C PHE A 536 -13.29 25.51 29.78
N ALA A 537 -12.30 25.50 30.68
CA ALA A 537 -11.13 24.67 30.53
C ALA A 537 -11.45 23.17 30.71
N THR A 538 -12.39 22.85 31.61
CA THR A 538 -12.78 21.48 31.92
C THR A 538 -14.30 21.32 31.99
N ASP A 539 -14.78 20.07 31.86
CA ASP A 539 -16.19 19.76 32.05
C ASP A 539 -16.66 20.14 33.49
N ARG A 540 -15.83 19.84 34.49
CA ARG A 540 -16.10 20.15 35.90
C ARG A 540 -16.30 21.64 36.11
N GLU A 541 -15.42 22.47 35.58
CA GLU A 541 -15.54 23.91 35.64
C GLU A 541 -16.86 24.41 35.01
N ALA A 542 -17.20 23.84 33.83
CA ALA A 542 -18.44 24.14 33.16
C ALA A 542 -19.66 23.92 34.05
N PHE A 543 -19.77 22.73 34.65
CA PHE A 543 -20.90 22.38 35.52
C PHE A 543 -20.93 23.21 36.81
N GLU A 544 -19.79 23.49 37.43
CA GLU A 544 -19.73 24.38 38.61
C GLU A 544 -20.22 25.80 38.30
N GLN A 545 -19.83 26.32 37.12
CA GLN A 545 -20.31 27.65 36.71
C GLN A 545 -21.80 27.66 36.32
N LEU A 546 -22.30 26.60 35.69
CA LEU A 546 -23.71 26.46 35.33
C LEU A 546 -24.58 26.36 36.57
N TYR A 547 -24.13 25.67 37.62
CA TYR A 547 -24.80 25.65 38.93
C TYR A 547 -24.85 27.06 39.57
N LYS A 548 -23.69 27.75 39.61
CA LYS A 548 -23.60 29.10 40.18
C LYS A 548 -24.51 30.11 39.44
N ARG A 549 -24.77 29.89 38.16
CA ARG A 549 -25.64 30.76 37.32
C ARG A 549 -27.12 30.36 37.38
N GLY A 550 -27.49 29.32 38.15
CA GLY A 550 -28.85 28.83 38.25
C GLY A 550 -29.40 28.15 36.98
N VAL A 551 -28.52 27.70 36.08
CA VAL A 551 -28.92 26.92 34.89
C VAL A 551 -29.31 25.50 35.30
N ILE A 552 -28.67 24.95 36.31
CA ILE A 552 -28.95 23.64 36.90
C ILE A 552 -29.21 23.80 38.40
N ASP A 553 -30.21 23.09 38.91
CA ASP A 553 -30.70 23.26 40.29
C ASP A 553 -29.88 22.44 41.31
N SER A 554 -29.19 21.38 40.85
CA SER A 554 -28.41 20.51 41.71
C SER A 554 -26.93 20.55 41.36
N ARG A 555 -26.09 20.55 42.38
CA ARG A 555 -24.65 20.42 42.20
C ARG A 555 -24.35 18.97 41.76
N ILE A 556 -23.78 18.81 40.59
CA ILE A 556 -23.31 17.49 40.14
C ILE A 556 -22.10 17.12 40.96
N GLU A 557 -22.23 16.10 41.83
CA GLU A 557 -21.13 15.55 42.58
C GLU A 557 -20.27 14.70 41.66
N TRP A 558 -19.07 15.17 41.40
CA TRP A 558 -18.07 14.39 40.70
C TRP A 558 -17.41 13.44 41.72
N PRO A 559 -17.54 12.13 41.58
CA PRO A 559 -16.83 11.22 42.46
C PRO A 559 -15.32 11.42 42.29
N VAL A 560 -14.71 11.89 43.39
CA VAL A 560 -13.23 12.03 43.42
C VAL A 560 -12.67 10.61 43.47
N ARG A 561 -12.05 10.15 42.37
CA ARG A 561 -11.33 8.89 42.41
C ARG A 561 -10.10 9.07 43.32
N GLU A 562 -10.07 8.38 44.45
CA GLU A 562 -8.87 8.29 45.30
C GLU A 562 -7.63 7.90 44.50
N SER A 563 -7.80 7.07 43.44
CA SER A 563 -6.72 6.70 42.52
C SER A 563 -6.12 7.85 41.70
N GLU A 564 -6.90 8.90 41.39
CA GLU A 564 -6.40 10.07 40.66
C GLU A 564 -5.61 11.01 41.57
N ILE A 565 -6.03 11.15 42.84
CA ILE A 565 -5.27 11.91 43.85
C ILE A 565 -3.93 11.22 44.10
N ILE A 566 -3.92 9.89 44.28
CA ILE A 566 -2.71 9.10 44.51
C ILE A 566 -1.79 9.13 43.31
N SER A 567 -2.33 9.08 42.07
CA SER A 567 -1.52 9.16 40.84
C SER A 567 -0.94 10.55 40.63
N PHE A 568 -1.69 11.61 40.96
CA PHE A 568 -1.21 12.98 40.82
C PHE A 568 -0.15 13.33 41.87
N GLU A 569 -0.33 12.88 43.11
CA GLU A 569 0.68 13.02 44.16
C GLU A 569 1.92 12.19 43.88
N ALA A 570 1.77 10.95 43.38
CA ALA A 570 2.89 10.12 42.96
C ALA A 570 3.66 10.71 41.77
N ALA A 571 2.97 11.30 40.78
CA ALA A 571 3.60 12.01 39.67
C ALA A 571 4.31 13.29 40.14
N ARG A 572 3.72 14.02 41.09
CA ARG A 572 4.34 15.20 41.68
C ARG A 572 5.60 14.85 42.48
N ARG A 573 5.55 13.80 43.33
CA ARG A 573 6.71 13.29 44.05
C ARG A 573 7.84 12.81 43.15
N ARG A 574 7.51 12.16 42.01
CA ARG A 574 8.51 11.75 41.02
C ARG A 574 9.16 12.97 40.33
N LYS A 575 8.39 14.00 40.04
CA LYS A 575 8.89 15.26 39.46
C LYS A 575 9.80 16.00 40.46
N ASP A 576 9.39 16.07 41.72
CA ASP A 576 10.16 16.73 42.78
C ASP A 576 11.47 15.93 43.08
N GLN A 577 11.44 14.60 43.02
CA GLN A 577 12.64 13.75 43.14
C GLN A 577 13.58 13.91 41.94
N ALA A 578 13.04 14.02 40.71
CA ALA A 578 13.85 14.25 39.50
C ALA A 578 14.52 15.63 39.53
N LEU A 579 13.83 16.66 39.99
CA LEU A 579 14.40 18.01 40.19
C LEU A 579 15.49 18.01 41.27
N ALA A 580 15.28 17.33 42.39
CA ALA A 580 16.28 17.21 43.45
C ALA A 580 17.55 16.43 43.02
N MET A 581 17.41 15.43 42.11
CA MET A 581 18.57 14.74 41.52
C MET A 581 19.37 15.67 40.58
N ILE A 582 18.68 16.50 39.80
CA ILE A 582 19.33 17.46 38.90
C ILE A 582 20.08 18.55 39.70
N ASP A 583 19.47 19.06 40.78
CA ASP A 583 20.12 20.03 41.67
C ASP A 583 21.29 19.42 42.49
N GLY A 584 21.22 18.15 42.84
CA GLY A 584 22.29 17.41 43.52
C GLY A 584 23.51 17.16 42.62
N ASP A 585 23.31 16.91 41.33
CA ASP A 585 24.40 16.75 40.34
C ASP A 585 25.08 18.05 40.00
N ILE A 586 24.37 19.19 40.02
CA ILE A 586 24.95 20.51 39.80
C ILE A 586 25.82 20.96 40.98
N SER A 587 25.45 20.58 42.22
CA SER A 587 26.22 20.85 43.41
C SER A 587 27.50 19.99 43.53
N SER A 588 27.49 18.75 43.02
CA SER A 588 28.68 17.90 43.00
C SER A 588 29.65 18.20 41.87
N ALA A 589 29.21 18.82 40.78
CA ALA A 589 30.08 19.25 39.68
C ALA A 589 30.86 20.55 39.97
N SER A 590 30.45 21.35 40.96
CA SER A 590 31.12 22.58 41.36
C SER A 590 32.25 22.37 42.39
N ILE A 591 32.47 21.14 42.91
CA ILE A 591 33.52 20.84 43.88
C ILE A 591 34.78 20.20 43.27
N VAL A 592 34.76 19.90 41.94
CA VAL A 592 35.88 19.25 41.23
C VAL A 592 36.73 20.24 40.39
N THR A 593 36.39 21.53 40.41
CA THR A 593 37.21 22.57 39.73
C THR A 593 37.59 23.70 40.72
N GLY A 594 38.32 23.30 41.75
CA GLY A 594 39.02 24.21 42.67
C GLY A 594 40.43 23.70 42.90
#